data_679aff5dfc095e64211f3dfebb0318bf
#
_entry.id   679aff5dfc095e64211f3dfebb0318bf
#
_cell.length_a   1.000
_cell.length_b   1.000
_cell.length_c   1.000
_cell.angle_alpha   90.00
_cell.angle_beta   90.00
_cell.angle_gamma   90.00
#
_symmetry.space_group_name_H-M   'P 1'
#
loop_
_entity.id
_entity.type
_entity.pdbx_description
1 polymer ?
#
loop_
_entity_poly.entity_id
_entity_poly.type
_entity_poly.pdbx_seq_one_letter_code
_entity_poly.pdbx_strand_id
1 'polypeptide(L)'
;SEMCIRDRDTMMQADWLIDVGPGAGEFGGKIIASGTPKQVAKNKKSITGQYLSGKKFIPVPLERRSGNGRFIEIKGAAQNNLQNLDVRFPLGKFIAVTGVSGSGKSTLVNSILKKAVAQKLNRNADKPGKYQSISGIDRIERLIDIDQSPIGRTPRSNPATYTGVFDDIRAVSYTHLRAHET
;
A
#
# COMPACT_ATOMS: atom_id res chain seq x y z
N SER A 1 9.74 -1.79 9.65
CA SER A 1 10.72 -2.70 9.21
C SER A 1 10.24 -4.11 8.82
N GLU A 2 8.94 -4.33 8.73
CA GLU A 2 8.40 -5.62 8.28
C GLU A 2 8.68 -5.94 6.80
N MET A 3 9.06 -4.95 6.00
CA MET A 3 9.38 -5.17 4.57
C MET A 3 10.70 -5.95 4.37
N CYS A 4 11.65 -5.84 5.28
CA CYS A 4 12.93 -6.56 5.18
C CYS A 4 12.80 -8.07 5.42
N ILE A 5 11.79 -8.51 6.19
CA ILE A 5 11.56 -9.93 6.50
C ILE A 5 11.10 -10.74 5.28
N ARG A 6 10.54 -10.07 4.27
CA ARG A 6 10.06 -10.70 3.02
C ARG A 6 11.07 -10.66 1.89
N ASP A 7 12.27 -10.17 2.16
CA ASP A 7 13.32 -10.10 1.14
C ASP A 7 13.85 -11.50 0.85
N ARG A 8 13.84 -11.88 -0.42
CA ARG A 8 14.36 -13.16 -0.89
C ARG A 8 15.77 -13.42 -0.43
N ASP A 9 16.62 -12.40 -0.46
CA ASP A 9 18.03 -12.53 -0.10
C ASP A 9 18.20 -12.79 1.40
N THR A 10 17.41 -12.13 2.24
CA THR A 10 17.35 -12.39 3.68
C THR A 10 16.84 -13.81 3.97
N MET A 11 15.80 -14.28 3.27
CA MET A 11 15.32 -15.66 3.40
C MET A 11 16.37 -16.68 3.02
N MET A 12 17.15 -16.40 1.98
CA MET A 12 18.24 -17.31 1.52
C MET A 12 19.43 -17.36 2.47
N GLN A 13 19.63 -16.32 3.30
CA GLN A 13 20.68 -16.25 4.32
C GLN A 13 20.25 -16.85 5.67
N ALA A 14 18.96 -17.12 5.87
CA ALA A 14 18.48 -17.73 7.09
C ALA A 14 18.97 -19.19 7.24
N ASP A 15 19.27 -19.61 8.45
CA ASP A 15 19.61 -21.00 8.76
C ASP A 15 18.39 -21.92 8.63
N TRP A 16 17.20 -21.40 8.96
CA TRP A 16 15.96 -22.15 8.96
C TRP A 16 14.78 -21.28 8.55
N LEU A 17 13.90 -21.83 7.70
CA LEU A 17 12.65 -21.19 7.30
C LEU A 17 11.47 -22.03 7.76
N ILE A 18 10.41 -21.34 8.20
CA ILE A 18 9.09 -21.92 8.45
C ILE A 18 8.10 -21.16 7.57
N ASP A 19 7.49 -21.89 6.62
CA ASP A 19 6.49 -21.33 5.70
C ASP A 19 5.09 -21.68 6.20
N VAL A 20 4.30 -20.66 6.49
CA VAL A 20 2.94 -20.79 7.02
C VAL A 20 1.93 -20.38 5.95
N GLY A 21 0.93 -21.21 5.74
CA GLY A 21 -0.10 -21.00 4.72
C GLY A 21 -1.21 -22.04 4.78
N PRO A 22 -1.77 -22.42 3.60
CA PRO A 22 -1.50 -21.94 2.23
C PRO A 22 -2.11 -20.56 1.95
N GLY A 23 -3.15 -20.15 2.65
CA GLY A 23 -3.86 -18.88 2.47
C GLY A 23 -3.79 -17.98 3.70
N ALA A 24 -4.73 -17.05 3.80
CA ALA A 24 -4.89 -16.15 4.92
C ALA A 24 -6.20 -16.43 5.68
N GLY A 25 -6.29 -16.01 6.94
CA GLY A 25 -7.48 -16.21 7.77
C GLY A 25 -7.80 -17.70 7.96
N GLU A 26 -9.04 -18.10 7.73
CA GLU A 26 -9.52 -19.49 7.89
C GLU A 26 -8.78 -20.51 6.99
N PHE A 27 -8.22 -20.07 5.88
CA PHE A 27 -7.47 -20.92 4.95
C PHE A 27 -5.96 -20.96 5.25
N GLY A 28 -5.52 -20.30 6.32
CA GLY A 28 -4.12 -20.22 6.74
C GLY A 28 -3.79 -21.12 7.94
N GLY A 29 -2.74 -20.74 8.67
CA GLY A 29 -2.38 -21.30 9.97
C GLY A 29 -1.75 -22.70 9.93
N LYS A 30 -1.37 -23.23 8.76
CA LYS A 30 -0.70 -24.53 8.61
C LYS A 30 0.75 -24.36 8.20
N ILE A 31 1.63 -25.19 8.73
CA ILE A 31 3.02 -25.25 8.25
C ILE A 31 3.02 -26.01 6.91
N ILE A 32 3.39 -25.32 5.84
CA ILE A 32 3.48 -25.87 4.48
C ILE A 32 4.86 -26.45 4.19
N ALA A 33 5.89 -25.78 4.71
CA ALA A 33 7.26 -26.22 4.62
C ALA A 33 8.05 -25.74 5.84
N SER A 34 9.03 -26.54 6.25
CA SER A 34 9.97 -26.17 7.32
C SER A 34 11.31 -26.81 6.99
N GLY A 35 12.40 -26.08 7.16
CA GLY A 35 13.75 -26.56 6.88
C GLY A 35 14.68 -25.45 6.43
N THR A 36 15.84 -25.81 5.92
CA THR A 36 16.77 -24.87 5.32
C THR A 36 16.16 -24.20 4.07
N PRO A 37 16.59 -23.00 3.66
CA PRO A 37 16.08 -22.34 2.45
C PRO A 37 16.09 -23.23 1.22
N LYS A 38 17.14 -24.06 1.05
CA LYS A 38 17.26 -25.04 -0.05
C LYS A 38 16.20 -26.15 0.02
N GLN A 39 15.83 -26.58 1.22
CA GLN A 39 14.77 -27.59 1.41
C GLN A 39 13.39 -27.01 1.13
N VAL A 40 13.12 -25.80 1.65
CA VAL A 40 11.86 -25.09 1.38
C VAL A 40 11.70 -24.78 -0.11
N ALA A 41 12.77 -24.36 -0.81
CA ALA A 41 12.78 -24.11 -2.25
C ALA A 41 12.41 -25.35 -3.10
N LYS A 42 12.67 -26.55 -2.61
CA LYS A 42 12.28 -27.80 -3.30
C LYS A 42 10.82 -28.19 -3.10
N ASN A 43 10.14 -27.61 -2.09
CA ASN A 43 8.76 -27.94 -1.79
C ASN A 43 7.79 -27.32 -2.81
N LYS A 44 7.15 -28.13 -3.65
CA LYS A 44 6.21 -27.69 -4.69
C LYS A 44 4.94 -27.07 -4.14
N LYS A 45 4.53 -27.40 -2.90
CA LYS A 45 3.33 -26.86 -2.25
C LYS A 45 3.58 -25.49 -1.62
N SER A 46 4.83 -25.14 -1.32
CA SER A 46 5.22 -23.86 -0.77
C SER A 46 5.26 -22.79 -1.86
N ILE A 47 4.44 -21.75 -1.73
CA ILE A 47 4.51 -20.58 -2.62
C ILE A 47 5.84 -19.87 -2.42
N THR A 48 6.28 -19.69 -1.17
CA THR A 48 7.60 -19.17 -0.84
C THR A 48 8.70 -19.96 -1.52
N GLY A 49 8.65 -21.29 -1.45
CA GLY A 49 9.59 -22.18 -2.11
C GLY A 49 9.60 -22.03 -3.64
N GLN A 50 8.45 -21.81 -4.26
CA GLN A 50 8.36 -21.56 -5.70
C GLN A 50 9.07 -20.26 -6.10
N TYR A 51 8.96 -19.18 -5.28
CA TYR A 51 9.67 -17.93 -5.51
C TYR A 51 11.18 -18.07 -5.22
N LEU A 52 11.56 -18.74 -4.14
CA LEU A 52 12.97 -18.98 -3.81
C LEU A 52 13.69 -19.81 -4.89
N SER A 53 13.02 -20.82 -5.45
CA SER A 53 13.57 -21.65 -6.53
C SER A 53 13.55 -20.98 -7.91
N GLY A 54 12.93 -19.80 -8.06
CA GLY A 54 12.78 -19.11 -9.33
C GLY A 54 11.70 -19.69 -10.25
N LYS A 55 10.93 -20.70 -9.82
CA LYS A 55 9.79 -21.24 -10.58
C LYS A 55 8.66 -20.23 -10.74
N LYS A 56 8.45 -19.41 -9.71
CA LYS A 56 7.61 -18.22 -9.77
C LYS A 56 8.48 -16.99 -9.65
N PHE A 57 8.17 -15.99 -10.43
CA PHE A 57 8.79 -14.67 -10.37
C PHE A 57 7.79 -13.61 -10.83
N ILE A 58 8.00 -12.38 -10.42
CA ILE A 58 7.25 -11.23 -10.93
C ILE A 58 7.97 -10.77 -12.20
N PRO A 59 7.36 -10.92 -13.39
CA PRO A 59 8.04 -10.56 -14.61
C PRO A 59 8.27 -9.04 -14.69
N VAL A 60 9.48 -8.66 -15.06
CA VAL A 60 9.78 -7.28 -15.40
C VAL A 60 9.37 -7.07 -16.87
N PRO A 61 8.45 -6.13 -17.16
CA PRO A 61 8.04 -5.90 -18.55
C PRO A 61 9.23 -5.47 -19.40
N LEU A 62 9.36 -6.07 -20.58
CA LEU A 62 10.41 -5.74 -21.55
C LEU A 62 10.28 -4.29 -22.01
N GLU A 63 9.05 -3.85 -22.24
CA GLU A 63 8.75 -2.47 -22.61
C GLU A 63 8.14 -1.71 -21.45
N ARG A 64 8.67 -0.53 -21.17
CA ARG A 64 8.13 0.38 -20.17
C ARG A 64 7.03 1.23 -20.78
N ARG A 65 6.02 1.57 -19.98
CA ARG A 65 4.96 2.49 -20.41
C ARG A 65 5.58 3.83 -20.86
N SER A 66 5.27 4.27 -22.07
CA SER A 66 5.74 5.56 -22.60
C SER A 66 5.20 6.75 -21.80
N GLY A 67 4.03 6.57 -21.15
CA GLY A 67 3.30 7.65 -20.51
C GLY A 67 2.59 8.52 -21.58
N ASN A 68 2.05 9.66 -21.13
CA ASN A 68 1.31 10.57 -22.00
C ASN A 68 2.03 11.93 -22.22
N GLY A 69 3.33 12.00 -21.87
CA GLY A 69 4.13 13.23 -21.98
C GLY A 69 3.77 14.32 -20.96
N ARG A 70 2.82 14.09 -20.07
CA ARG A 70 2.35 15.06 -19.07
C ARG A 70 2.97 14.77 -17.71
N PHE A 71 3.10 15.81 -16.88
CA PHE A 71 3.75 15.74 -15.58
C PHE A 71 2.96 16.53 -14.54
N ILE A 72 3.05 16.12 -13.28
CA ILE A 72 2.91 17.00 -12.12
C ILE A 72 4.31 17.48 -11.80
N GLU A 73 4.53 18.77 -11.73
CA GLU A 73 5.81 19.36 -11.36
C GLU A 73 5.69 20.09 -10.05
N ILE A 74 6.56 19.78 -9.11
CA ILE A 74 6.71 20.49 -7.83
C ILE A 74 8.05 21.19 -7.88
N LYS A 75 8.06 22.48 -7.56
CA LYS A 75 9.28 23.29 -7.45
C LYS A 75 9.46 23.79 -6.02
N GLY A 76 10.69 23.77 -5.57
CA GLY A 76 11.06 24.30 -4.28
C GLY A 76 10.44 23.58 -3.09
N ALA A 77 10.32 22.26 -3.13
CA ALA A 77 9.85 21.48 -1.99
C ALA A 77 10.82 21.58 -0.82
N ALA A 78 10.39 22.22 0.29
CA ALA A 78 11.23 22.57 1.43
C ALA A 78 10.61 22.20 2.78
N GLN A 79 9.73 21.22 2.81
CA GLN A 79 9.13 20.73 4.04
C GLN A 79 10.07 19.76 4.76
N ASN A 80 10.20 19.87 6.09
CA ASN A 80 11.07 19.05 6.94
C ASN A 80 12.53 19.07 6.45
N ASN A 81 13.08 17.91 6.07
CA ASN A 81 14.44 17.75 5.60
C ASN A 81 14.62 17.93 4.08
N LEU A 82 13.56 18.29 3.35
CA LEU A 82 13.68 18.55 1.91
C LEU A 82 14.41 19.87 1.65
N GLN A 83 15.42 19.82 0.79
CA GLN A 83 16.31 20.94 0.50
C GLN A 83 15.95 21.62 -0.83
N ASN A 84 14.78 22.26 -0.87
CA ASN A 84 14.31 23.02 -2.03
C ASN A 84 14.30 22.20 -3.32
N LEU A 85 13.72 20.99 -3.26
CA LEU A 85 13.73 20.01 -4.34
C LEU A 85 12.77 20.42 -5.46
N ASP A 86 13.25 20.28 -6.71
CA ASP A 86 12.42 20.29 -7.90
C ASP A 86 12.21 18.85 -8.39
N VAL A 87 10.97 18.44 -8.57
CA VAL A 87 10.65 17.07 -8.98
C VAL A 87 9.47 17.03 -9.95
N ARG A 88 9.56 16.13 -10.94
CA ARG A 88 8.52 15.84 -11.92
C ARG A 88 7.98 14.43 -11.77
N PHE A 89 6.67 14.30 -11.64
CA PHE A 89 5.96 13.03 -11.61
C PHE A 89 5.28 12.81 -12.96
N PRO A 90 5.80 11.91 -13.83
CA PRO A 90 5.22 11.65 -15.13
C PRO A 90 3.85 10.97 -15.00
N LEU A 91 2.83 11.48 -15.67
CA LEU A 91 1.49 10.91 -15.67
C LEU A 91 1.39 9.69 -16.59
N GLY A 92 0.45 8.78 -16.28
CA GLY A 92 0.25 7.52 -17.01
C GLY A 92 1.33 6.48 -16.79
N LYS A 93 2.14 6.61 -15.74
CA LYS A 93 3.21 5.68 -15.37
C LYS A 93 3.06 5.15 -13.96
N PHE A 94 3.63 4.00 -13.70
CA PHE A 94 3.89 3.52 -12.34
C PHE A 94 5.18 4.18 -11.84
N ILE A 95 5.09 4.90 -10.73
CA ILE A 95 6.20 5.66 -10.16
C ILE A 95 6.56 5.08 -8.80
N ALA A 96 7.82 4.71 -8.61
CA ALA A 96 8.35 4.31 -7.32
C ALA A 96 9.24 5.41 -6.75
N VAL A 97 8.95 5.85 -5.52
CA VAL A 97 9.79 6.79 -4.76
C VAL A 97 10.57 5.99 -3.73
N THR A 98 11.88 5.91 -3.90
CA THR A 98 12.76 5.07 -3.11
C THR A 98 13.82 5.88 -2.35
N GLY A 99 14.51 5.26 -1.43
CA GLY A 99 15.59 5.87 -0.63
C GLY A 99 15.60 5.32 0.80
N VAL A 100 16.64 5.62 1.56
CA VAL A 100 16.80 5.19 2.96
C VAL A 100 15.69 5.75 3.87
N SER A 101 15.48 5.13 5.03
CA SER A 101 14.51 5.66 6.01
C SER A 101 14.92 7.07 6.43
N GLY A 102 13.94 7.98 6.58
CA GLY A 102 14.20 9.37 6.94
C GLY A 102 14.66 10.27 5.78
N SER A 103 14.84 9.78 4.56
CA SER A 103 15.31 10.59 3.41
C SER A 103 14.31 11.62 2.87
N GLY A 104 13.09 11.68 3.40
CA GLY A 104 12.09 12.66 2.98
C GLY A 104 11.03 12.14 1.99
N LYS A 105 11.03 10.84 1.63
CA LYS A 105 10.04 10.25 0.72
C LYS A 105 8.60 10.53 1.13
N SER A 106 8.26 10.22 2.38
CA SER A 106 6.91 10.44 2.92
C SER A 106 6.58 11.94 3.01
N THR A 107 7.57 12.78 3.25
CA THR A 107 7.40 14.24 3.24
C THR A 107 7.03 14.71 1.83
N LEU A 108 7.76 14.27 0.81
CA LEU A 108 7.49 14.65 -0.58
C LEU A 108 6.13 14.13 -1.07
N VAL A 109 5.85 12.84 -0.85
CA VAL A 109 4.65 12.19 -1.39
C VAL A 109 3.42 12.50 -0.53
N ASN A 110 3.48 12.24 0.79
CA ASN A 110 2.29 12.34 1.65
C ASN A 110 2.03 13.76 2.13
N SER A 111 3.11 14.49 2.53
CA SER A 111 2.92 15.82 3.10
C SER A 111 2.79 16.92 2.04
N ILE A 112 3.37 16.77 0.85
CA ILE A 112 3.29 17.77 -0.21
C ILE A 112 2.37 17.30 -1.33
N LEU A 113 2.77 16.31 -2.14
CA LEU A 113 2.05 15.91 -3.36
C LEU A 113 0.60 15.50 -3.08
N LYS A 114 0.41 14.53 -2.18
CA LYS A 114 -0.92 14.02 -1.82
C LYS A 114 -1.84 15.13 -1.30
N LYS A 115 -1.35 15.95 -0.36
CA LYS A 115 -2.15 17.03 0.21
C LYS A 115 -2.44 18.14 -0.79
N ALA A 116 -1.50 18.47 -1.68
CA ALA A 116 -1.73 19.45 -2.73
C ALA A 116 -2.80 18.97 -3.74
N VAL A 117 -2.75 17.70 -4.15
CA VAL A 117 -3.78 17.09 -5.01
C VAL A 117 -5.13 17.04 -4.29
N ALA A 118 -5.15 16.59 -3.03
CA ALA A 118 -6.37 16.53 -2.22
C ALA A 118 -7.01 17.92 -2.05
N GLN A 119 -6.23 18.95 -1.80
CA GLN A 119 -6.71 20.33 -1.66
C GLN A 119 -7.31 20.86 -2.97
N LYS A 120 -6.75 20.48 -4.13
CA LYS A 120 -7.31 20.85 -5.43
C LYS A 120 -8.66 20.16 -5.68
N LEU A 121 -8.77 18.88 -5.33
CA LEU A 121 -10.01 18.09 -5.50
C LEU A 121 -11.06 18.45 -4.44
N ASN A 122 -10.63 18.72 -3.22
CA ASN A 122 -11.49 19.08 -2.10
C ASN A 122 -10.87 20.25 -1.31
N ARG A 123 -11.51 21.40 -1.33
CA ARG A 123 -11.03 22.64 -0.66
C ARG A 123 -10.86 22.49 0.85
N ASN A 124 -11.55 21.56 1.49
CA ASN A 124 -11.49 21.31 2.93
C ASN A 124 -10.36 20.33 3.34
N ALA A 125 -9.51 19.90 2.39
CA ALA A 125 -8.39 19.03 2.69
C ALA A 125 -7.27 19.79 3.44
N ASP A 126 -6.46 19.02 4.16
CA ASP A 126 -5.30 19.53 4.90
C ASP A 126 -4.37 20.36 4.01
N LYS A 127 -3.77 21.40 4.59
CA LYS A 127 -2.77 22.20 3.90
C LYS A 127 -1.53 21.36 3.56
N PRO A 128 -1.01 21.46 2.33
CA PRO A 128 0.24 20.80 1.95
C PRO A 128 1.44 21.43 2.67
N GLY A 129 2.52 20.66 2.74
CA GLY A 129 3.81 21.13 3.26
C GLY A 129 4.41 22.23 2.38
N LYS A 130 5.54 22.80 2.80
CA LYS A 130 6.18 23.95 2.12
C LYS A 130 6.73 23.58 0.74
N TYR A 131 6.33 24.33 -0.27
CA TYR A 131 6.87 24.31 -1.64
C TYR A 131 6.66 25.69 -2.30
N GLN A 132 7.37 25.98 -3.38
CA GLN A 132 7.24 27.24 -4.09
C GLN A 132 6.06 27.22 -5.08
N SER A 133 6.01 26.22 -5.94
CA SER A 133 4.92 26.06 -6.91
C SER A 133 4.66 24.61 -7.25
N ILE A 134 3.43 24.34 -7.69
CA ILE A 134 3.02 23.04 -8.20
C ILE A 134 2.16 23.24 -9.45
N SER A 135 2.40 22.44 -10.48
CA SER A 135 1.66 22.49 -11.75
C SER A 135 1.26 21.10 -12.22
N GLY A 136 0.27 21.02 -13.11
CA GLY A 136 -0.21 19.77 -13.69
C GLY A 136 -1.22 19.00 -12.81
N ILE A 137 -1.58 19.49 -11.64
CA ILE A 137 -2.60 18.87 -10.77
C ILE A 137 -3.99 18.93 -11.40
N ASP A 138 -4.30 19.93 -12.23
CA ASP A 138 -5.60 20.10 -12.86
C ASP A 138 -6.02 18.89 -13.72
N ARG A 139 -5.08 18.03 -14.03
CA ARG A 139 -5.27 16.80 -14.81
C ARG A 139 -5.64 15.58 -13.99
N ILE A 140 -5.69 15.73 -12.67
CA ILE A 140 -6.05 14.65 -11.74
C ILE A 140 -7.52 14.77 -11.41
N GLU A 141 -8.28 13.72 -11.73
CA GLU A 141 -9.72 13.66 -11.49
C GLU A 141 -10.04 13.01 -10.13
N ARG A 142 -9.19 12.09 -9.69
CA ARG A 142 -9.40 11.34 -8.45
C ARG A 142 -8.07 11.03 -7.75
N LEU A 143 -8.10 11.09 -6.43
CA LEU A 143 -7.04 10.63 -5.54
C LEU A 143 -7.53 9.42 -4.76
N ILE A 144 -6.82 8.31 -4.87
CA ILE A 144 -7.03 7.12 -4.04
C ILE A 144 -5.80 6.96 -3.16
N ASP A 145 -6.01 7.01 -1.86
CA ASP A 145 -4.97 6.84 -0.86
C ASP A 145 -5.13 5.47 -0.21
N ILE A 146 -4.09 4.65 -0.31
CA ILE A 146 -4.04 3.33 0.29
C ILE A 146 -2.88 3.33 1.28
N ASP A 147 -3.19 3.21 2.55
CA ASP A 147 -2.20 3.06 3.61
C ASP A 147 -2.34 1.70 4.31
N GLN A 148 -1.39 1.40 5.17
CA GLN A 148 -1.37 0.17 5.96
C GLN A 148 -1.84 0.41 7.40
N SER A 149 -2.50 1.53 7.67
CA SER A 149 -3.05 1.83 8.99
C SER A 149 -4.13 0.81 9.36
N PRO A 150 -4.18 0.35 10.61
CA PRO A 150 -5.25 -0.52 11.05
C PRO A 150 -6.61 0.15 10.85
N ILE A 151 -7.58 -0.61 10.37
CA ILE A 151 -8.97 -0.14 10.23
C ILE A 151 -9.55 0.05 11.64
N GLY A 152 -9.66 1.32 12.03
CA GLY A 152 -10.18 1.71 13.34
C GLY A 152 -9.14 1.68 14.47
N ARG A 153 -9.29 2.60 15.42
CA ARG A 153 -8.41 2.76 16.59
C ARG A 153 -8.91 2.05 17.84
N THR A 154 -10.04 1.35 17.76
CA THR A 154 -10.65 0.70 18.91
C THR A 154 -10.88 -0.80 18.66
N PRO A 155 -10.85 -1.65 19.70
CA PRO A 155 -11.14 -3.08 19.59
C PRO A 155 -12.53 -3.41 19.01
N ARG A 156 -13.44 -2.42 19.00
CA ARG A 156 -14.81 -2.54 18.45
C ARG A 156 -14.90 -2.14 16.97
N SER A 157 -13.82 -1.62 16.37
CA SER A 157 -13.80 -1.23 14.97
C SER A 157 -13.51 -2.45 14.12
N ASN A 158 -14.52 -2.97 13.44
CA ASN A 158 -14.39 -4.00 12.43
C ASN A 158 -14.65 -3.42 11.02
N PRO A 159 -14.28 -4.12 9.95
CA PRO A 159 -14.51 -3.67 8.58
C PRO A 159 -15.97 -3.30 8.27
N ALA A 160 -16.93 -4.04 8.83
CA ALA A 160 -18.34 -3.80 8.61
C ALA A 160 -18.84 -2.50 9.28
N THR A 161 -18.29 -2.13 10.44
CA THR A 161 -18.55 -0.84 11.09
C THR A 161 -17.94 0.30 10.29
N TYR A 162 -16.72 0.12 9.77
CA TYR A 162 -16.02 1.13 9.01
C TYR A 162 -16.68 1.43 7.65
N THR A 163 -17.21 0.42 6.99
CA THR A 163 -17.92 0.55 5.71
C THR A 163 -19.39 0.97 5.84
N GLY A 164 -19.91 1.07 7.06
CA GLY A 164 -21.32 1.40 7.32
C GLY A 164 -22.30 0.24 7.09
N VAL A 165 -21.82 -0.93 6.65
CA VAL A 165 -22.68 -2.11 6.40
C VAL A 165 -23.42 -2.57 7.66
N PHE A 166 -22.87 -2.33 8.84
CA PHE A 166 -23.53 -2.65 10.11
C PHE A 166 -24.82 -1.84 10.34
N ASP A 167 -24.92 -0.63 9.82
CA ASP A 167 -26.11 0.19 9.98
C ASP A 167 -27.25 -0.36 9.12
N ASP A 168 -26.95 -0.85 7.93
CA ASP A 168 -27.93 -1.54 7.06
C ASP A 168 -28.37 -2.88 7.67
N ILE A 169 -27.44 -3.67 8.24
CA ILE A 169 -27.77 -4.92 8.95
C ILE A 169 -28.66 -4.65 10.14
N ARG A 170 -28.38 -3.60 10.94
CA ARG A 170 -29.23 -3.21 12.08
C ARG A 170 -30.62 -2.81 11.63
N ALA A 171 -30.75 -2.01 10.57
CA ALA A 171 -32.04 -1.61 10.04
C ALA A 171 -32.92 -2.81 9.66
N VAL A 172 -32.34 -3.81 8.97
CA VAL A 172 -33.04 -5.05 8.62
C VAL A 172 -33.42 -5.89 9.86
N SER A 173 -32.51 -6.00 10.83
CA SER A 173 -32.78 -6.75 12.07
C SER A 173 -33.90 -6.13 12.91
N TYR A 174 -33.93 -4.79 13.01
CA TYR A 174 -35.02 -4.10 13.72
C TYR A 174 -36.39 -4.27 13.07
N THR A 175 -36.47 -4.30 11.75
CA THR A 175 -37.73 -4.55 11.03
C THR A 175 -38.23 -5.98 11.20
N HIS A 176 -37.32 -6.96 11.25
CA HIS A 176 -37.66 -8.37 11.46
C HIS A 176 -38.15 -8.65 12.90
N LEU A 177 -37.54 -8.04 13.92
CA LEU A 177 -37.97 -8.22 15.32
C LEU A 177 -39.35 -7.64 15.58
N ARG A 178 -39.73 -6.51 14.96
CA ARG A 178 -41.08 -5.96 15.08
C ARG A 178 -42.17 -6.75 14.39
N ALA A 179 -41.86 -7.57 13.38
CA ALA A 179 -42.81 -8.38 12.67
C ALA A 179 -43.26 -9.64 13.45
N HIS A 180 -42.59 -9.98 14.55
CA HIS A 180 -42.91 -11.10 15.41
C HIS A 180 -43.64 -10.72 16.73
N GLU A 181 -43.89 -9.43 16.96
CA GLU A 181 -44.59 -8.91 18.16
C GLU A 181 -46.04 -8.47 17.89
N THR A 182 -46.64 -8.80 16.72
CA THR A 182 -48.07 -8.53 16.40
C THR A 182 -48.83 -9.80 16.19
#